data_60de547219291bcf9ab0e5f982d5bffb
#
_entry.id   60de547219291bcf9ab0e5f982d5bffb
#
_cell.length_a   1.000
_cell.length_b   1.000
_cell.length_c   1.000
_cell.angle_alpha   90.00
_cell.angle_beta   90.00
_cell.angle_gamma   90.00
#
_symmetry.space_group_name_H-M   'P 1'
#
loop_
_entity.id
_entity.type
_entity.pdbx_description
1 polymer ?
#
loop_
_entity_poly.entity_id
_entity_poly.type
_entity_poly.pdbx_seq_one_letter_code
_entity_poly.pdbx_strand_id
1 'polypeptide(L)'
;MIYWFTGQPCAGKTVLADMLKEEYLPNAFRIDGDDMRELFLNKDYSIKGRVENVGTAQRIAHYLHNQGHNVIVSLVSPYIDQREDFKTLLGDDIKEIYVHTTEIRERDHFAAIAYIPPYENFIDINTNFDAPIESFKKILNEI
;
A
#
# COMPACT_ATOMS: atom_id res chain seq x y z
N MET A 1 -4.02 -3.43 -13.68
CA MET A 1 -2.81 -3.25 -12.85
C MET A 1 -3.21 -2.90 -11.42
N ILE A 2 -2.61 -3.52 -10.46
CA ILE A 2 -2.74 -3.17 -9.04
C ILE A 2 -1.46 -2.46 -8.60
N TYR A 3 -1.60 -1.27 -8.01
CA TYR A 3 -0.51 -0.51 -7.40
C TYR A 3 -0.68 -0.59 -5.89
N TRP A 4 0.22 -1.31 -5.24
CA TRP A 4 0.12 -1.63 -3.81
C TRP A 4 1.17 -0.86 -3.01
N PHE A 5 0.72 0.17 -2.29
CA PHE A 5 1.58 0.95 -1.40
C PHE A 5 1.64 0.28 -0.04
N THR A 6 2.82 -0.08 0.41
CA THR A 6 3.09 -0.68 1.72
C THR A 6 4.10 0.13 2.50
N GLY A 7 4.07 0.04 3.81
CA GLY A 7 4.98 0.76 4.70
C GLY A 7 4.32 1.09 6.03
N GLN A 8 5.11 1.57 6.98
CA GLN A 8 4.63 1.95 8.30
C GLN A 8 3.65 3.14 8.24
N PRO A 9 2.83 3.35 9.28
CA PRO A 9 1.98 4.54 9.36
C PRO A 9 2.79 5.83 9.21
N CYS A 10 2.20 6.85 8.58
CA CYS A 10 2.82 8.17 8.34
C CYS A 10 4.07 8.15 7.44
N ALA A 11 4.35 7.05 6.75
CA ALA A 11 5.44 7.02 5.77
C ALA A 11 5.12 7.85 4.52
N GLY A 12 3.84 8.15 4.26
CA GLY A 12 3.40 8.94 3.11
C GLY A 12 2.60 8.16 2.07
N LYS A 13 2.18 6.93 2.37
CA LYS A 13 1.45 6.06 1.43
C LYS A 13 0.17 6.69 0.88
N THR A 14 -0.69 7.18 1.77
CA THR A 14 -2.00 7.72 1.39
C THR A 14 -1.85 8.92 0.45
N VAL A 15 -0.95 9.84 0.79
CA VAL A 15 -0.70 11.03 -0.03
C VAL A 15 -0.23 10.64 -1.44
N LEU A 16 0.74 9.75 -1.53
CA LEU A 16 1.29 9.31 -2.82
C LEU A 16 0.28 8.50 -3.63
N ALA A 17 -0.50 7.65 -2.97
CA ALA A 17 -1.55 6.88 -3.62
C ALA A 17 -2.65 7.79 -4.17
N ASP A 18 -3.05 8.82 -3.41
CA ASP A 18 -4.03 9.80 -3.86
C ASP A 18 -3.51 10.61 -5.05
N MET A 19 -2.24 11.00 -5.02
CA MET A 19 -1.61 11.69 -6.15
C MET A 19 -1.60 10.81 -7.41
N LEU A 20 -1.28 9.53 -7.27
CA LEU A 20 -1.30 8.60 -8.40
C LEU A 20 -2.69 8.51 -9.04
N LYS A 21 -3.74 8.45 -8.21
CA LYS A 21 -5.11 8.45 -8.71
C LYS A 21 -5.47 9.77 -9.39
N GLU A 22 -5.26 10.88 -8.72
CA GLU A 22 -5.70 12.19 -9.18
C GLU A 22 -4.96 12.68 -10.43
N GLU A 23 -3.65 12.44 -10.48
CA GLU A 23 -2.79 13.01 -11.51
C GLU A 23 -2.56 12.05 -12.69
N TYR A 24 -2.67 10.74 -12.47
CA TYR A 24 -2.25 9.77 -13.48
C TYR A 24 -3.33 8.74 -13.83
N LEU A 25 -4.07 8.23 -12.83
CA LEU A 25 -5.07 7.17 -13.03
C LEU A 25 -6.43 7.58 -12.43
N PRO A 26 -7.10 8.60 -12.97
CA PRO A 26 -8.32 9.15 -12.35
C PRO A 26 -9.47 8.15 -12.26
N ASN A 27 -9.48 7.13 -13.12
CA ASN A 27 -10.54 6.12 -13.14
C ASN A 27 -10.19 4.87 -12.30
N ALA A 28 -9.03 4.84 -11.63
CA ALA A 28 -8.67 3.72 -10.77
C ALA A 28 -9.53 3.68 -9.51
N PHE A 29 -9.76 2.48 -9.00
CA PHE A 29 -10.37 2.30 -7.69
C PHE A 29 -9.32 2.51 -6.60
N ARG A 30 -9.73 3.17 -5.53
CA ARG A 30 -8.86 3.49 -4.39
C ARG A 30 -9.27 2.66 -3.18
N ILE A 31 -8.32 1.88 -2.64
CA ILE A 31 -8.52 1.08 -1.42
C ILE A 31 -7.51 1.57 -0.38
N ASP A 32 -8.01 2.04 0.76
CA ASP A 32 -7.19 2.48 1.89
C ASP A 32 -7.46 1.60 3.11
N GLY A 33 -6.40 1.33 3.89
CA GLY A 33 -6.49 0.43 5.04
C GLY A 33 -7.47 0.90 6.11
N ASP A 34 -7.50 2.21 6.38
CA ASP A 34 -8.43 2.78 7.38
C ASP A 34 -9.87 2.68 6.91
N ASP A 35 -10.13 2.91 5.62
CA ASP A 35 -11.46 2.76 5.03
C ASP A 35 -11.95 1.32 5.12
N MET A 36 -11.06 0.35 4.88
CA MET A 36 -11.41 -1.07 5.00
C MET A 36 -11.76 -1.43 6.44
N ARG A 37 -11.01 -0.93 7.41
CA ARG A 37 -11.31 -1.15 8.83
C ARG A 37 -12.67 -0.59 9.22
N GLU A 38 -13.00 0.60 8.76
CA GLU A 38 -14.29 1.24 9.02
C GLU A 38 -15.43 0.46 8.36
N LEU A 39 -15.29 0.12 7.09
CA LEU A 39 -16.31 -0.58 6.31
C LEU A 39 -16.63 -1.97 6.90
N PHE A 40 -15.62 -2.72 7.33
CA PHE A 40 -15.77 -4.07 7.86
C PHE A 40 -15.77 -4.13 9.38
N LEU A 41 -15.80 -2.98 10.06
CA LEU A 41 -15.82 -2.86 11.52
C LEU A 41 -14.67 -3.63 12.19
N ASN A 42 -13.50 -3.64 11.57
CA ASN A 42 -12.33 -4.33 12.08
C ASN A 42 -11.49 -3.38 12.95
N LYS A 43 -11.61 -3.53 14.26
CA LYS A 43 -10.82 -2.79 15.25
C LYS A 43 -9.72 -3.66 15.88
N ASP A 44 -9.49 -4.84 15.34
CA ASP A 44 -8.51 -5.79 15.84
C ASP A 44 -7.12 -5.52 15.22
N TYR A 45 -6.20 -5.02 16.04
CA TYR A 45 -4.80 -4.76 15.65
C TYR A 45 -3.85 -5.89 16.03
N SER A 46 -4.38 -7.04 16.45
CA SER A 46 -3.61 -8.28 16.61
C SER A 46 -3.14 -8.77 15.22
N ILE A 47 -2.27 -9.78 15.23
CA ILE A 47 -1.81 -10.42 13.99
C ILE A 47 -3.02 -10.89 13.17
N LYS A 48 -3.98 -11.57 13.82
CA LYS A 48 -5.19 -12.06 13.14
C LYS A 48 -5.97 -10.92 12.47
N GLY A 49 -6.24 -9.84 13.19
CA GLY A 49 -7.01 -8.73 12.68
C GLY A 49 -6.30 -7.99 11.54
N ARG A 50 -4.97 -7.87 11.62
CA ARG A 50 -4.16 -7.27 10.56
C ARG A 50 -4.14 -8.13 9.30
N VAL A 51 -3.98 -9.44 9.45
CA VAL A 51 -4.03 -10.39 8.32
C VAL A 51 -5.40 -10.36 7.65
N GLU A 52 -6.48 -10.32 8.41
CA GLU A 52 -7.84 -10.21 7.86
C GLU A 52 -8.05 -8.91 7.08
N ASN A 53 -7.59 -7.79 7.60
CA ASN A 53 -7.74 -6.51 6.93
C ASN A 53 -6.98 -6.47 5.59
N VAL A 54 -5.75 -6.93 5.60
CA VAL A 54 -4.93 -7.02 4.37
C VAL A 54 -5.56 -8.00 3.38
N GLY A 55 -5.97 -9.18 3.85
CA GLY A 55 -6.61 -10.19 3.01
C GLY A 55 -7.90 -9.70 2.35
N THR A 56 -8.71 -8.94 3.07
CA THR A 56 -9.91 -8.33 2.52
C THR A 56 -9.57 -7.34 1.40
N ALA A 57 -8.59 -6.47 1.63
CA ALA A 57 -8.11 -5.53 0.62
C ALA A 57 -7.57 -6.27 -0.63
N GLN A 58 -6.81 -7.34 -0.42
CA GLN A 58 -6.29 -8.17 -1.52
C GLN A 58 -7.41 -8.78 -2.37
N ARG A 59 -8.42 -9.35 -1.72
CA ARG A 59 -9.56 -9.97 -2.43
C ARG A 59 -10.35 -8.96 -3.24
N ILE A 60 -10.62 -7.78 -2.67
CA ILE A 60 -11.33 -6.70 -3.37
C ILE A 60 -10.50 -6.20 -4.56
N ALA A 61 -9.21 -5.94 -4.35
CA ALA A 61 -8.31 -5.48 -5.41
C ALA A 61 -8.23 -6.49 -6.55
N HIS A 62 -8.11 -7.76 -6.24
CA HIS A 62 -8.05 -8.84 -7.23
C HIS A 62 -9.35 -8.93 -8.02
N TYR A 63 -10.49 -8.86 -7.36
CA TYR A 63 -11.79 -8.85 -8.03
C TYR A 63 -11.90 -7.68 -9.02
N LEU A 64 -11.58 -6.47 -8.59
CA LEU A 64 -11.66 -5.28 -9.44
C LEU A 64 -10.67 -5.35 -10.61
N HIS A 65 -9.47 -5.86 -10.38
CA HIS A 65 -8.49 -6.08 -11.42
C HIS A 65 -9.02 -7.06 -12.49
N ASN A 66 -9.64 -8.14 -12.07
CA ASN A 66 -10.23 -9.12 -12.98
C ASN A 66 -11.41 -8.55 -13.78
N GLN A 67 -12.04 -7.49 -13.29
CA GLN A 67 -13.09 -6.77 -14.01
C GLN A 67 -12.53 -5.70 -14.97
N GLY A 68 -11.22 -5.62 -15.12
CA GLY A 68 -10.56 -4.70 -16.05
C GLY A 68 -10.21 -3.34 -15.48
N HIS A 69 -10.18 -3.18 -14.16
CA HIS A 69 -9.90 -1.90 -13.52
C HIS A 69 -8.47 -1.82 -13.01
N ASN A 70 -7.91 -0.59 -13.01
CA ASN A 70 -6.73 -0.28 -12.22
C ASN A 70 -7.16 -0.07 -10.76
N VAL A 71 -6.34 -0.55 -9.83
CA VAL A 71 -6.62 -0.46 -8.39
C VAL A 71 -5.38 0.10 -7.69
N ILE A 72 -5.58 1.09 -6.84
CA ILE A 72 -4.51 1.71 -6.05
C ILE A 72 -4.81 1.44 -4.59
N VAL A 73 -3.94 0.67 -3.94
CA VAL A 73 -4.11 0.21 -2.55
C VAL A 73 -3.06 0.85 -1.67
N SER A 74 -3.47 1.36 -0.51
CA SER A 74 -2.53 1.86 0.50
C SER A 74 -2.91 1.31 1.88
N LEU A 75 -2.05 0.49 2.44
CA LEU A 75 -2.14 0.05 3.83
C LEU A 75 -0.79 -0.48 4.29
N VAL A 76 -0.65 -0.66 5.60
CA VAL A 76 0.62 -1.07 6.20
C VAL A 76 1.10 -2.40 5.63
N SER A 77 0.26 -3.43 5.60
CA SER A 77 0.59 -4.78 5.08
C SER A 77 1.90 -5.31 5.67
N PRO A 78 1.96 -5.56 7.01
CA PRO A 78 3.26 -5.77 7.67
C PRO A 78 3.91 -7.12 7.39
N TYR A 79 3.14 -8.12 6.93
CA TYR A 79 3.63 -9.50 6.82
C TYR A 79 4.10 -9.82 5.41
N ILE A 80 5.38 -10.07 5.27
CA ILE A 80 6.00 -10.28 3.96
C ILE A 80 5.44 -11.49 3.22
N ASP A 81 5.15 -12.59 3.93
CA ASP A 81 4.61 -13.79 3.29
C ASP A 81 3.28 -13.50 2.61
N GLN A 82 2.41 -12.72 3.27
CA GLN A 82 1.12 -12.34 2.71
C GLN A 82 1.28 -11.47 1.46
N ARG A 83 2.22 -10.52 1.47
CA ARG A 83 2.51 -9.68 0.30
C ARG A 83 3.11 -10.50 -0.84
N GLU A 84 4.09 -11.35 -0.54
CA GLU A 84 4.77 -12.16 -1.56
C GLU A 84 3.83 -13.19 -2.20
N ASP A 85 2.95 -13.82 -1.43
CA ASP A 85 1.93 -14.73 -1.96
C ASP A 85 1.02 -14.01 -2.96
N PHE A 86 0.60 -12.79 -2.64
CA PHE A 86 -0.24 -12.00 -3.52
C PHE A 86 0.50 -11.57 -4.80
N LYS A 87 1.76 -11.18 -4.69
CA LYS A 87 2.60 -10.87 -5.84
C LYS A 87 2.80 -12.10 -6.75
N THR A 88 3.00 -13.27 -6.16
CA THR A 88 3.12 -14.52 -6.92
C THR A 88 1.83 -14.82 -7.71
N LEU A 89 0.67 -14.60 -7.08
CA LEU A 89 -0.61 -14.80 -7.73
C LEU A 89 -0.81 -13.88 -8.94
N LEU A 90 -0.39 -12.63 -8.82
CA LEU A 90 -0.65 -11.59 -9.84
C LEU A 90 0.47 -11.44 -10.87
N GLY A 91 1.69 -11.85 -10.56
CA GLY A 91 2.82 -11.73 -11.48
C GLY A 91 3.07 -10.28 -11.91
N ASP A 92 3.03 -10.03 -13.21
CA ASP A 92 3.29 -8.71 -13.78
C ASP A 92 2.13 -7.73 -13.62
N ASP A 93 1.00 -8.16 -13.08
CA ASP A 93 -0.20 -7.34 -12.91
C ASP A 93 -0.22 -6.54 -11.61
N ILE A 94 0.84 -6.63 -10.81
CA ILE A 94 0.98 -5.87 -9.57
C ILE A 94 2.32 -5.13 -9.52
N LYS A 95 2.29 -3.91 -9.01
CA LYS A 95 3.48 -3.12 -8.64
C LYS A 95 3.43 -2.85 -7.15
N GLU A 96 4.40 -3.39 -6.40
CA GLU A 96 4.56 -3.10 -4.98
C GLU A 96 5.42 -1.84 -4.82
N ILE A 97 4.92 -0.88 -4.06
CA ILE A 97 5.61 0.40 -3.79
C ILE A 97 5.84 0.49 -2.30
N TYR A 98 7.10 0.37 -1.89
CA TYR A 98 7.50 0.45 -0.49
C TYR A 98 7.84 1.89 -0.13
N VAL A 99 7.01 2.47 0.74
CA VAL A 99 7.16 3.86 1.21
C VAL A 99 7.68 3.84 2.64
N HIS A 100 8.83 4.47 2.87
CA HIS A 100 9.47 4.44 4.18
C HIS A 100 10.15 5.77 4.52
N THR A 101 10.33 5.98 5.82
CA THR A 101 11.00 7.15 6.36
C THR A 101 11.63 6.81 7.71
N THR A 102 12.72 7.49 8.05
CA THR A 102 13.30 7.47 9.39
C THR A 102 12.84 8.67 10.23
N GLU A 103 12.08 9.59 9.66
CA GLU A 103 11.52 10.74 10.38
C GLU A 103 10.47 10.29 11.39
N ILE A 104 10.45 10.93 12.58
CA ILE A 104 9.41 10.71 13.58
C ILE A 104 8.20 11.55 13.20
N ARG A 105 7.02 10.89 13.08
CA ARG A 105 5.78 11.55 12.67
C ARG A 105 4.65 11.20 13.64
N GLU A 106 3.52 11.94 13.57
CA GLU A 106 2.42 11.89 14.54
C GLU A 106 1.89 10.51 14.88
N ARG A 107 1.85 9.58 13.92
CA ARG A 107 1.23 8.28 14.09
C ARG A 107 2.23 7.14 14.36
N ASP A 108 3.44 7.45 14.76
CA ASP A 108 4.48 6.44 15.01
C ASP A 108 4.08 5.43 16.11
N HIS A 109 3.22 5.83 17.07
CA HIS A 109 2.70 4.93 18.10
C HIS A 109 1.79 3.83 17.54
N PHE A 110 1.31 3.96 16.30
CA PHE A 110 0.59 2.90 15.59
C PHE A 110 1.51 1.99 14.75
N ALA A 111 2.82 2.18 14.84
CA ALA A 111 3.78 1.40 14.06
C ALA A 111 3.59 -0.10 14.27
N ALA A 112 3.69 -0.87 13.18
CA ALA A 112 3.65 -2.32 13.24
C ALA A 112 5.06 -2.85 13.51
N ILE A 113 5.30 -3.33 14.74
CA ILE A 113 6.62 -3.81 15.18
C ILE A 113 7.12 -4.97 14.30
N ALA A 114 6.21 -5.83 13.84
CA ALA A 114 6.53 -7.00 13.02
C ALA A 114 6.61 -6.69 11.52
N TYR A 115 6.63 -5.41 11.12
CA TYR A 115 6.73 -5.05 9.70
C TYR A 115 8.07 -5.50 9.12
N ILE A 116 8.02 -6.27 8.03
CA ILE A 116 9.20 -6.71 7.30
C ILE A 116 9.20 -6.05 5.92
N PRO A 117 10.23 -5.26 5.59
CA PRO A 117 10.34 -4.64 4.26
C PRO A 117 10.42 -5.67 3.13
N PRO A 118 10.00 -5.32 1.90
CA PRO A 118 10.18 -6.22 0.76
C PRO A 118 11.66 -6.39 0.40
N TYR A 119 12.02 -7.51 -0.24
CA TYR A 119 13.40 -7.75 -0.68
C TYR A 119 13.58 -7.74 -2.18
N GLU A 120 12.52 -7.92 -2.96
CA GLU A 120 12.62 -8.02 -4.42
C GLU A 120 11.35 -7.54 -5.12
N ASN A 121 11.49 -7.15 -6.37
CA ASN A 121 10.38 -6.73 -7.22
C ASN A 121 9.49 -5.66 -6.57
N PHE A 122 10.11 -4.56 -6.15
CA PHE A 122 9.38 -3.44 -5.56
C PHE A 122 10.01 -2.11 -5.98
N ILE A 123 9.22 -1.06 -5.90
CA ILE A 123 9.68 0.32 -6.09
C ILE A 123 10.00 0.88 -4.72
N ASP A 124 11.24 1.33 -4.51
CA ASP A 124 11.70 1.87 -3.22
C ASP A 124 11.52 3.38 -3.16
N ILE A 125 10.70 3.85 -2.23
CA ILE A 125 10.42 5.28 -2.05
C ILE A 125 10.76 5.69 -0.62
N ASN A 126 11.87 6.38 -0.47
CA ASN A 126 12.28 7.00 0.79
C ASN A 126 11.73 8.43 0.83
N THR A 127 10.87 8.73 1.81
CA THR A 127 10.24 10.05 1.94
C THR A 127 10.97 10.98 2.92
N ASN A 128 12.19 10.62 3.35
CA ASN A 128 13.00 11.49 4.21
C ASN A 128 13.29 12.80 3.49
N PHE A 129 12.89 13.91 4.11
CA PHE A 129 13.18 15.28 3.64
C PHE A 129 12.66 15.61 2.24
N ASP A 130 11.94 14.71 1.59
CA ASP A 130 11.36 14.94 0.27
C ASP A 130 9.95 15.52 0.39
N ALA A 131 9.64 16.51 -0.45
CA ALA A 131 8.26 16.91 -0.66
C ALA A 131 7.51 15.77 -1.40
N PRO A 132 6.20 15.60 -1.17
CA PRO A 132 5.44 14.53 -1.83
C PRO A 132 5.58 14.50 -3.35
N ILE A 133 5.68 15.66 -4.00
CA ILE A 133 5.84 15.74 -5.46
C ILE A 133 7.15 15.09 -5.94
N GLU A 134 8.22 15.17 -5.17
CA GLU A 134 9.51 14.56 -5.53
C GLU A 134 9.42 13.03 -5.47
N SER A 135 8.79 12.51 -4.41
CA SER A 135 8.53 11.06 -4.29
C SER A 135 7.59 10.57 -5.38
N PHE A 136 6.57 11.34 -5.72
CA PHE A 136 5.63 11.01 -6.80
C PHE A 136 6.33 10.90 -8.16
N LYS A 137 7.24 11.82 -8.48
CA LYS A 137 8.03 11.77 -9.71
C LYS A 137 8.88 10.50 -9.79
N LYS A 138 9.46 10.05 -8.67
CA LYS A 138 10.20 8.80 -8.63
C LYS A 138 9.31 7.60 -8.96
N ILE A 139 8.10 7.58 -8.43
CA ILE A 139 7.13 6.53 -8.73
C ILE A 139 6.80 6.51 -10.24
N LEU A 140 6.50 7.66 -10.82
CA LEU A 140 6.16 7.75 -12.24
C LEU A 140 7.28 7.26 -13.16
N ASN A 141 8.54 7.42 -12.76
CA ASN A 141 9.67 6.94 -13.54
C ASN A 141 9.80 5.41 -13.52
N GLU A 142 9.20 4.73 -12.55
CA GLU A 142 9.32 3.29 -12.34
C GLU A 142 8.11 2.49 -12.84
N ILE A 143 7.00 3.15 -13.08
CA ILE A 143 5.76 2.49 -13.55
C ILE A 143 5.45 2.76 -15.08
#